data_dc3d94616fa9eaaed89d4354e1d883fc
#
_entry.id   dc3d94616fa9eaaed89d4354e1d883fc
#
_cell.length_a   1.000
_cell.length_b   1.000
_cell.length_c   1.000
_cell.angle_alpha   90.00
_cell.angle_beta   90.00
_cell.angle_gamma   90.00
#
_symmetry.space_group_name_H-M   'P 1'
#
loop_
_entity.id
_entity.type
_entity.pdbx_description
1 polymer ?
#
loop_
_entity_poly.entity_id
_entity_poly.type
_entity_poly.pdbx_seq_one_letter_code
_entity_poly.pdbx_strand_id
1 'polypeptide(L)'
;MSDAGFADHFSTVASRYAAARPSYPPALFDWIAALAPARDRAWEAGCGSGQATQGLASVFAAVHATDPSAAQIAQAPALANVRFATEPGERCSLADASVDAVCVAQALHWFDRPAFFAEAARVLRPGGVVVAWGYQDIDVGDALREAVGAFSARIRDAWPAERFLVDRAYVDFAPSFAKPPFAPIDPLNDAPALPVREITVDWPLVRLLDYFSSYSAVKRYREAHGVDPVALHGWAIAAAWGDAPTRRLRWPLFARAARRAA
;
A
#
# COMPACT_ATOMS: atom_id res chain seq x y z
N MET A 1 -6.54 -13.77 -28.46
CA MET A 1 -5.72 -13.74 -27.25
C MET A 1 -5.25 -12.31 -27.14
N SER A 2 -6.03 -11.48 -26.47
CA SER A 2 -5.75 -10.05 -26.27
C SER A 2 -4.88 -9.92 -25.03
N ASP A 3 -3.64 -9.54 -25.26
CA ASP A 3 -2.71 -9.06 -24.26
C ASP A 3 -3.30 -7.76 -23.70
N ALA A 4 -4.08 -7.87 -22.63
CA ALA A 4 -4.56 -6.72 -21.89
C ALA A 4 -3.34 -6.17 -21.14
N GLY A 5 -2.61 -5.28 -21.83
CA GLY A 5 -1.42 -4.63 -21.31
C GLY A 5 -1.73 -4.00 -19.96
N PHE A 6 -1.12 -4.54 -18.91
CA PHE A 6 -0.99 -3.88 -17.62
C PHE A 6 -0.43 -2.49 -17.90
N ALA A 7 -1.27 -1.47 -17.73
CA ALA A 7 -0.86 -0.09 -17.97
C ALA A 7 0.19 0.26 -16.93
N ASP A 8 1.46 0.28 -17.32
CA ASP A 8 2.59 0.65 -16.47
C ASP A 8 2.53 2.14 -16.13
N HIS A 9 1.63 2.48 -15.20
CA HIS A 9 1.42 3.84 -14.72
C HIS A 9 2.52 4.30 -13.72
N PHE A 10 3.44 3.41 -13.32
CA PHE A 10 4.34 3.63 -12.19
C PHE A 10 5.83 3.73 -12.57
N SER A 11 6.25 3.32 -13.76
CA SER A 11 7.67 3.14 -14.09
C SER A 11 8.52 4.42 -14.19
N THR A 12 7.94 5.58 -14.52
CA THR A 12 8.72 6.83 -14.69
C THR A 12 8.82 7.72 -13.45
N VAL A 13 8.14 7.37 -12.35
CA VAL A 13 8.06 8.20 -11.13
C VAL A 13 8.59 7.45 -9.91
N ALA A 14 9.02 6.21 -10.06
CA ALA A 14 9.24 5.28 -8.96
C ALA A 14 10.30 5.74 -7.93
N SER A 15 11.40 6.40 -8.32
CA SER A 15 12.41 6.86 -7.36
C SER A 15 11.95 8.06 -6.51
N ARG A 16 11.24 9.01 -7.10
CA ARG A 16 10.59 10.11 -6.38
C ARG A 16 9.37 9.63 -5.59
N TYR A 17 8.67 8.62 -6.12
CA TYR A 17 7.50 8.04 -5.50
C TYR A 17 7.81 7.35 -4.17
N ALA A 18 8.81 6.47 -4.13
CA ALA A 18 9.24 5.78 -2.91
C ALA A 18 9.72 6.76 -1.83
N ALA A 19 10.48 7.80 -2.24
CA ALA A 19 10.96 8.83 -1.32
C ALA A 19 9.84 9.77 -0.82
N ALA A 20 8.74 9.97 -1.54
CA ALA A 20 7.68 10.91 -1.19
C ALA A 20 6.59 10.33 -0.29
N ARG A 21 6.49 9.00 -0.13
CA ARG A 21 5.43 8.35 0.63
C ARG A 21 5.77 8.22 2.13
N PRO A 22 4.76 8.24 3.03
CA PRO A 22 5.00 7.98 4.45
C PRO A 22 5.39 6.51 4.65
N SER A 23 6.31 6.25 5.59
CA SER A 23 6.69 4.89 5.96
C SER A 23 5.66 4.28 6.90
N TYR A 24 5.45 2.96 6.80
CA TYR A 24 4.58 2.24 7.73
C TYR A 24 5.23 2.13 9.11
N PRO A 25 4.44 2.25 10.20
CA PRO A 25 4.95 2.11 11.57
C PRO A 25 5.46 0.68 11.83
N PRO A 26 6.60 0.50 12.52
CA PRO A 26 7.13 -0.84 12.85
C PRO A 26 6.12 -1.74 13.56
N ALA A 27 5.30 -1.19 14.46
CA ALA A 27 4.28 -1.92 15.18
C ALA A 27 3.22 -2.60 14.28
N LEU A 28 3.02 -2.15 13.04
CA LEU A 28 2.20 -2.84 12.06
C LEU A 28 2.82 -4.19 11.67
N PHE A 29 4.13 -4.22 11.43
CA PHE A 29 4.84 -5.44 11.03
C PHE A 29 4.96 -6.42 12.19
N ASP A 30 5.19 -5.92 13.41
CA ASP A 30 5.16 -6.74 14.64
C ASP A 30 3.80 -7.41 14.82
N TRP A 31 2.70 -6.68 14.55
CA TRP A 31 1.35 -7.22 14.60
C TRP A 31 1.13 -8.30 13.53
N ILE A 32 1.56 -8.09 12.29
CA ILE A 32 1.47 -9.08 11.20
C ILE A 32 2.22 -10.37 11.61
N ALA A 33 3.43 -10.22 12.14
CA ALA A 33 4.25 -11.33 12.59
C ALA A 33 3.64 -12.08 13.80
N ALA A 34 2.90 -11.37 14.67
CA ALA A 34 2.19 -11.97 15.79
C ALA A 34 0.95 -12.77 15.37
N LEU A 35 0.34 -12.43 14.23
CA LEU A 35 -0.77 -13.20 13.66
C LEU A 35 -0.29 -14.49 12.98
N ALA A 36 0.91 -14.51 12.42
CA ALA A 36 1.44 -15.65 11.68
C ALA A 36 1.78 -16.83 12.62
N PRO A 37 1.62 -18.08 12.17
CA PRO A 37 1.95 -19.28 13.00
C PRO A 37 3.46 -19.42 13.23
N ALA A 38 4.28 -18.89 12.33
CA ALA A 38 5.73 -18.82 12.42
C ALA A 38 6.23 -17.55 11.69
N ARG A 39 7.54 -17.28 11.77
CA ARG A 39 8.18 -16.13 11.12
C ARG A 39 9.26 -16.55 10.13
N ASP A 40 9.09 -17.74 9.53
CA ASP A 40 10.09 -18.30 8.63
C ASP A 40 10.06 -17.58 7.28
N ARG A 41 8.85 -17.44 6.69
CA ARG A 41 8.72 -16.85 5.36
C ARG A 41 7.42 -16.08 5.18
N ALA A 42 7.52 -14.90 4.56
CA ALA A 42 6.37 -14.16 4.05
C ALA A 42 6.44 -14.03 2.52
N TRP A 43 5.28 -13.92 1.89
CA TRP A 43 5.13 -13.47 0.52
C TRP A 43 4.48 -12.07 0.53
N GLU A 44 5.13 -11.09 -0.10
CA GLU A 44 4.54 -9.79 -0.37
C GLU A 44 4.15 -9.73 -1.85
N ALA A 45 2.85 -9.65 -2.12
CA ALA A 45 2.31 -9.49 -3.47
C ALA A 45 2.04 -8.01 -3.77
N GLY A 46 2.52 -7.52 -4.92
CA GLY A 46 2.44 -6.11 -5.31
C GLY A 46 3.37 -5.23 -4.47
N CYS A 47 4.63 -5.63 -4.30
CA CYS A 47 5.59 -4.95 -3.43
C CYS A 47 6.07 -3.59 -3.98
N GLY A 48 5.80 -3.30 -5.26
CA GLY A 48 6.32 -2.10 -5.90
C GLY A 48 7.84 -1.99 -5.79
N SER A 49 8.33 -0.84 -5.37
CA SER A 49 9.75 -0.60 -5.10
C SER A 49 10.20 -1.01 -3.69
N GLY A 50 9.45 -1.85 -2.99
CA GLY A 50 9.87 -2.44 -1.72
C GLY A 50 9.63 -1.57 -0.48
N GLN A 51 8.67 -0.65 -0.50
CA GLN A 51 8.40 0.25 0.62
C GLN A 51 7.96 -0.51 1.89
N ALA A 52 7.06 -1.47 1.78
CA ALA A 52 6.64 -2.29 2.91
C ALA A 52 7.55 -3.50 3.14
N THR A 53 8.26 -3.93 2.11
CA THR A 53 9.19 -5.07 2.17
C THR A 53 10.23 -4.94 3.26
N GLN A 54 10.76 -3.71 3.48
CA GLN A 54 11.74 -3.47 4.54
C GLN A 54 11.21 -3.81 5.93
N GLY A 55 9.95 -3.43 6.20
CA GLY A 55 9.31 -3.76 7.46
C GLY A 55 9.02 -5.25 7.61
N LEU A 56 8.59 -5.93 6.54
CA LEU A 56 8.42 -7.38 6.53
C LEU A 56 9.75 -8.11 6.75
N ALA A 57 10.82 -7.63 6.09
CA ALA A 57 12.17 -8.20 6.24
C ALA A 57 12.74 -8.06 7.67
N SER A 58 12.25 -7.12 8.47
CA SER A 58 12.67 -6.96 9.86
C SER A 58 12.03 -7.98 10.81
N VAL A 59 10.93 -8.62 10.42
CA VAL A 59 10.14 -9.51 11.29
C VAL A 59 10.02 -10.95 10.79
N PHE A 60 10.33 -11.21 9.50
CA PHE A 60 10.38 -12.56 8.92
C PHE A 60 11.80 -12.94 8.53
N ALA A 61 12.15 -14.22 8.69
CA ALA A 61 13.47 -14.73 8.33
C ALA A 61 13.75 -14.67 6.82
N ALA A 62 12.71 -14.80 5.98
CA ALA A 62 12.79 -14.64 4.54
C ALA A 62 11.53 -13.97 3.98
N VAL A 63 11.69 -13.10 2.98
CA VAL A 63 10.57 -12.48 2.25
C VAL A 63 10.73 -12.76 0.76
N HIS A 64 9.68 -13.28 0.13
CA HIS A 64 9.53 -13.30 -1.32
C HIS A 64 8.64 -12.11 -1.71
N ALA A 65 9.22 -11.11 -2.37
CA ALA A 65 8.51 -9.88 -2.74
C ALA A 65 8.31 -9.83 -4.25
N THR A 66 7.06 -9.73 -4.70
CA THR A 66 6.70 -9.80 -6.11
C THR A 66 5.92 -8.58 -6.57
N ASP A 67 6.19 -8.14 -7.80
CA ASP A 67 5.45 -7.08 -8.48
C ASP A 67 5.47 -7.37 -9.99
N PRO A 68 4.38 -7.15 -10.75
CA PRO A 68 4.38 -7.35 -12.19
C PRO A 68 5.28 -6.37 -12.96
N SER A 69 5.67 -5.24 -12.34
CA SER A 69 6.51 -4.22 -12.95
C SER A 69 8.00 -4.47 -12.66
N ALA A 70 8.75 -4.93 -13.67
CA ALA A 70 10.21 -5.06 -13.59
C ALA A 70 10.90 -3.71 -13.26
N ALA A 71 10.31 -2.59 -13.69
CA ALA A 71 10.83 -1.26 -13.40
C ALA A 71 10.70 -0.88 -11.93
N GLN A 72 9.64 -1.33 -11.24
CA GLN A 72 9.48 -1.18 -9.80
C GLN A 72 10.51 -2.04 -9.05
N ILE A 73 10.61 -3.32 -9.41
CA ILE A 73 11.56 -4.27 -8.82
C ILE A 73 13.01 -3.77 -8.95
N ALA A 74 13.38 -3.18 -10.10
CA ALA A 74 14.74 -2.65 -10.33
C ALA A 74 15.11 -1.49 -9.36
N GLN A 75 14.14 -0.88 -8.69
CA GLN A 75 14.36 0.22 -7.73
C GLN A 75 14.27 -0.25 -6.27
N ALA A 76 13.95 -1.53 -6.06
CA ALA A 76 13.86 -2.08 -4.72
C ALA A 76 15.25 -2.13 -4.05
N PRO A 77 15.34 -1.88 -2.73
CA PRO A 77 16.60 -1.93 -2.01
C PRO A 77 17.13 -3.38 -1.94
N ALA A 78 18.43 -3.55 -2.01
CA ALA A 78 19.04 -4.85 -1.73
C ALA A 78 18.91 -5.16 -0.23
N LEU A 79 18.20 -6.23 0.10
CA LEU A 79 17.98 -6.71 1.47
C LEU A 79 18.41 -8.19 1.54
N ALA A 80 19.23 -8.54 2.54
CA ALA A 80 19.88 -9.86 2.63
C ALA A 80 18.91 -11.05 2.68
N ASN A 81 17.73 -10.86 3.27
CA ASN A 81 16.70 -11.89 3.45
C ASN A 81 15.49 -11.70 2.51
N VAL A 82 15.63 -10.89 1.45
CA VAL A 82 14.54 -10.63 0.49
C VAL A 82 14.93 -11.12 -0.90
N ARG A 83 14.02 -11.87 -1.52
CA ARG A 83 14.07 -12.19 -2.94
C ARG A 83 13.00 -11.38 -3.66
N PHE A 84 13.41 -10.44 -4.49
CA PHE A 84 12.52 -9.73 -5.40
C PHE A 84 12.34 -10.51 -6.71
N ALA A 85 11.10 -10.57 -7.23
CA ALA A 85 10.78 -11.23 -8.49
C ALA A 85 9.68 -10.50 -9.27
N THR A 86 9.78 -10.53 -10.60
CA THR A 86 8.74 -9.97 -11.47
C THR A 86 7.66 -11.02 -11.68
N GLU A 87 6.63 -11.00 -10.84
CA GLU A 87 5.53 -11.96 -10.81
C GLU A 87 4.23 -11.23 -10.46
N PRO A 88 3.07 -11.61 -11.03
CA PRO A 88 1.78 -11.04 -10.68
C PRO A 88 1.28 -11.53 -9.30
N GLY A 89 0.33 -10.82 -8.71
CA GLY A 89 -0.28 -11.20 -7.43
C GLY A 89 -1.13 -12.48 -7.51
N GLU A 90 -1.59 -12.84 -8.69
CA GLU A 90 -2.46 -13.99 -8.95
C GLU A 90 -1.69 -15.31 -9.13
N ARG A 91 -0.37 -15.24 -9.25
CA ARG A 91 0.48 -16.41 -9.46
C ARG A 91 1.94 -16.09 -9.12
N CYS A 92 2.53 -16.89 -8.24
CA CYS A 92 3.93 -16.77 -7.87
C CYS A 92 4.69 -18.11 -7.96
N SER A 93 6.02 -18.03 -7.92
CA SER A 93 6.91 -19.19 -8.00
C SER A 93 7.06 -19.97 -6.69
N LEU A 94 6.35 -19.57 -5.63
CA LEU A 94 6.39 -20.26 -4.34
C LEU A 94 5.70 -21.62 -4.41
N ALA A 95 6.23 -22.58 -3.68
CA ALA A 95 5.62 -23.91 -3.52
C ALA A 95 4.35 -23.85 -2.65
N ASP A 96 3.51 -24.87 -2.76
CA ASP A 96 2.33 -25.03 -1.91
C ASP A 96 2.73 -25.08 -0.43
N ALA A 97 1.91 -24.49 0.43
CA ALA A 97 2.06 -24.50 1.89
C ALA A 97 3.49 -24.15 2.35
N SER A 98 4.10 -23.10 1.77
CA SER A 98 5.51 -22.73 1.98
C SER A 98 5.72 -21.42 2.74
N VAL A 99 4.64 -20.63 2.97
CA VAL A 99 4.74 -19.33 3.66
C VAL A 99 3.81 -19.27 4.88
N ASP A 100 4.19 -18.45 5.86
CA ASP A 100 3.45 -18.21 7.10
C ASP A 100 2.51 -17.02 6.97
N ALA A 101 2.85 -16.05 6.11
CA ALA A 101 2.05 -14.89 5.84
C ALA A 101 2.06 -14.52 4.35
N VAL A 102 0.91 -14.09 3.83
CA VAL A 102 0.74 -13.40 2.56
C VAL A 102 0.35 -11.95 2.85
N CYS A 103 1.12 -11.02 2.33
CA CYS A 103 1.06 -9.60 2.66
C CYS A 103 0.78 -8.77 1.42
N VAL A 104 -0.13 -7.80 1.51
CA VAL A 104 -0.46 -6.87 0.41
C VAL A 104 -0.55 -5.45 0.95
N ALA A 105 0.40 -4.59 0.56
CA ALA A 105 0.45 -3.19 0.96
C ALA A 105 -0.05 -2.28 -0.18
N GLN A 106 -1.20 -1.62 -0.03
CA GLN A 106 -1.77 -0.67 -1.03
C GLN A 106 -1.88 -1.24 -2.45
N ALA A 107 -2.03 -2.56 -2.64
CA ALA A 107 -2.03 -3.17 -3.96
C ALA A 107 -3.27 -4.05 -4.27
N LEU A 108 -4.02 -4.51 -3.27
CA LEU A 108 -5.11 -5.50 -3.45
C LEU A 108 -6.20 -5.05 -4.44
N HIS A 109 -6.40 -3.75 -4.59
CA HIS A 109 -7.40 -3.18 -5.52
C HIS A 109 -7.03 -3.32 -7.00
N TRP A 110 -5.78 -3.72 -7.30
CA TRP A 110 -5.31 -3.97 -8.67
C TRP A 110 -5.43 -5.43 -9.10
N PHE A 111 -5.67 -6.35 -8.15
CA PHE A 111 -5.63 -7.79 -8.40
C PHE A 111 -6.98 -8.35 -8.89
N ASP A 112 -6.92 -9.41 -9.70
CA ASP A 112 -8.03 -10.36 -9.80
C ASP A 112 -8.17 -11.09 -8.45
N ARG A 113 -9.09 -10.61 -7.63
CA ARG A 113 -9.25 -11.09 -6.26
C ARG A 113 -9.52 -12.60 -6.14
N PRO A 114 -10.44 -13.20 -6.92
CA PRO A 114 -10.63 -14.64 -6.92
C PRO A 114 -9.34 -15.41 -7.17
N ALA A 115 -8.56 -15.03 -8.17
CA ALA A 115 -7.30 -15.67 -8.50
C ALA A 115 -6.23 -15.42 -7.42
N PHE A 116 -6.11 -14.19 -6.91
CA PHE A 116 -5.19 -13.87 -5.81
C PHE A 116 -5.48 -14.69 -4.54
N PHE A 117 -6.74 -14.76 -4.11
CA PHE A 117 -7.09 -15.52 -2.89
C PHE A 117 -6.91 -17.03 -3.07
N ALA A 118 -7.11 -17.56 -4.29
CA ALA A 118 -6.78 -18.96 -4.59
C ALA A 118 -5.27 -19.21 -4.49
N GLU A 119 -4.45 -18.32 -5.02
CA GLU A 119 -2.99 -18.40 -4.92
C GLU A 119 -2.49 -18.23 -3.48
N ALA A 120 -3.05 -17.26 -2.75
CA ALA A 120 -2.75 -17.09 -1.32
C ALA A 120 -3.09 -18.36 -0.52
N ALA A 121 -4.24 -18.99 -0.80
CA ALA A 121 -4.60 -20.26 -0.18
C ALA A 121 -3.64 -21.38 -0.54
N ARG A 122 -3.12 -21.43 -1.75
CA ARG A 122 -2.16 -22.45 -2.20
C ARG A 122 -0.84 -22.32 -1.45
N VAL A 123 -0.27 -21.13 -1.37
CA VAL A 123 1.08 -20.91 -0.83
C VAL A 123 1.14 -20.85 0.71
N LEU A 124 0.05 -20.42 1.37
CA LEU A 124 -0.02 -20.37 2.82
C LEU A 124 0.03 -21.77 3.43
N ARG A 125 0.78 -21.94 4.51
CA ARG A 125 0.68 -23.11 5.39
C ARG A 125 -0.69 -23.14 6.08
N PRO A 126 -1.16 -24.30 6.53
CA PRO A 126 -2.30 -24.38 7.47
C PRO A 126 -2.08 -23.46 8.67
N GLY A 127 -3.08 -22.65 9.02
CA GLY A 127 -2.97 -21.64 10.06
C GLY A 127 -2.26 -20.34 9.66
N GLY A 128 -1.70 -20.26 8.46
CA GLY A 128 -1.08 -19.05 7.91
C GLY A 128 -2.09 -17.93 7.69
N VAL A 129 -1.60 -16.70 7.55
CA VAL A 129 -2.45 -15.51 7.49
C VAL A 129 -2.30 -14.74 6.16
N VAL A 130 -3.40 -14.24 5.64
CA VAL A 130 -3.40 -13.21 4.60
C VAL A 130 -3.73 -11.87 5.24
N VAL A 131 -2.89 -10.85 4.99
CA VAL A 131 -3.08 -9.49 5.53
C VAL A 131 -2.94 -8.49 4.39
N ALA A 132 -3.99 -7.69 4.18
CA ALA A 132 -3.95 -6.55 3.27
C ALA A 132 -4.17 -5.26 4.06
N TRP A 133 -3.32 -4.28 3.82
CA TRP A 133 -3.42 -2.98 4.50
C TRP A 133 -3.16 -1.82 3.55
N GLY A 134 -3.52 -0.66 4.03
CA GLY A 134 -3.30 0.59 3.33
C GLY A 134 -3.55 1.77 4.24
N TYR A 135 -3.34 2.95 3.69
CA TYR A 135 -3.73 4.19 4.32
C TYR A 135 -4.65 4.98 3.38
N GLN A 136 -5.60 5.67 3.98
CA GLN A 136 -6.55 6.51 3.29
C GLN A 136 -5.94 7.87 2.94
N ASP A 137 -6.76 8.82 2.54
CA ASP A 137 -6.30 10.16 2.21
C ASP A 137 -5.71 10.88 3.44
N ILE A 138 -4.81 11.82 3.17
CA ILE A 138 -4.09 12.58 4.19
C ILE A 138 -5.04 13.49 4.98
N ASP A 139 -4.93 13.46 6.31
CA ASP A 139 -5.44 14.51 7.20
C ASP A 139 -4.35 15.56 7.42
N VAL A 140 -4.57 16.72 6.86
CA VAL A 140 -3.65 17.87 6.93
C VAL A 140 -3.98 18.85 8.08
N GLY A 141 -5.02 18.54 8.87
CA GLY A 141 -5.53 19.44 9.92
C GLY A 141 -6.31 20.64 9.37
N ASP A 142 -6.94 21.36 10.28
CA ASP A 142 -7.89 22.43 9.93
C ASP A 142 -7.26 23.59 9.14
N ALA A 143 -6.02 23.97 9.48
CA ALA A 143 -5.33 25.09 8.85
C ALA A 143 -5.11 24.92 7.32
N LEU A 144 -4.94 23.67 6.85
CA LEU A 144 -4.68 23.37 5.44
C LEU A 144 -5.90 22.83 4.72
N ARG A 145 -6.98 22.51 5.42
CA ARG A 145 -8.13 21.76 4.91
C ARG A 145 -8.74 22.39 3.66
N GLU A 146 -8.93 23.71 3.65
CA GLU A 146 -9.52 24.42 2.53
C GLU A 146 -8.60 24.38 1.30
N ALA A 147 -7.33 24.76 1.47
CA ALA A 147 -6.37 24.85 0.36
C ALA A 147 -6.07 23.46 -0.24
N VAL A 148 -5.89 22.45 0.60
CA VAL A 148 -5.70 21.05 0.14
C VAL A 148 -7.00 20.48 -0.41
N GLY A 149 -8.15 20.85 0.14
CA GLY A 149 -9.46 20.46 -0.40
C GLY A 149 -9.69 20.98 -1.83
N ALA A 150 -9.30 22.22 -2.11
CA ALA A 150 -9.36 22.80 -3.46
C ALA A 150 -8.44 22.06 -4.45
N PHE A 151 -7.22 21.70 -4.03
CA PHE A 151 -6.31 20.87 -4.81
C PHE A 151 -6.91 19.47 -5.08
N SER A 152 -7.43 18.81 -4.05
CA SER A 152 -8.02 17.48 -4.16
C SER A 152 -9.25 17.48 -5.07
N ALA A 153 -10.09 18.50 -4.99
CA ALA A 153 -11.23 18.67 -5.87
C ALA A 153 -10.80 18.81 -7.34
N ARG A 154 -9.70 19.51 -7.61
CA ARG A 154 -9.16 19.72 -8.98
C ARG A 154 -8.75 18.42 -9.66
N ILE A 155 -8.18 17.47 -8.91
CA ILE A 155 -7.68 16.21 -9.46
C ILE A 155 -8.64 15.03 -9.29
N ARG A 156 -9.83 15.26 -8.73
CA ARG A 156 -10.78 14.20 -8.37
C ARG A 156 -11.08 13.26 -9.53
N ASP A 157 -11.41 13.80 -10.70
CA ASP A 157 -11.81 13.02 -11.86
C ASP A 157 -10.62 12.33 -12.57
N ALA A 158 -9.40 12.68 -12.18
CA ALA A 158 -8.19 12.04 -12.69
C ALA A 158 -7.78 10.79 -11.87
N TRP A 159 -8.43 10.50 -10.74
CA TRP A 159 -8.19 9.28 -10.00
C TRP A 159 -8.76 8.06 -10.74
N PRO A 160 -8.06 6.92 -10.74
CA PRO A 160 -8.65 5.65 -11.19
C PRO A 160 -9.77 5.21 -10.24
N ALA A 161 -10.77 4.51 -10.78
CA ALA A 161 -11.92 4.06 -10.00
C ALA A 161 -11.52 3.16 -8.81
N GLU A 162 -10.48 2.37 -8.99
CA GLU A 162 -9.91 1.47 -7.97
C GLU A 162 -9.42 2.22 -6.72
N ARG A 163 -9.05 3.51 -6.86
CA ARG A 163 -8.63 4.34 -5.72
C ARG A 163 -9.71 4.44 -4.64
N PHE A 164 -11.00 4.49 -5.04
CA PHE A 164 -12.11 4.57 -4.09
C PHE A 164 -12.25 3.33 -3.20
N LEU A 165 -11.73 2.18 -3.61
CA LEU A 165 -11.67 0.98 -2.78
C LEU A 165 -10.73 1.16 -1.59
N VAL A 166 -9.64 1.91 -1.77
CA VAL A 166 -8.70 2.28 -0.69
C VAL A 166 -9.37 3.27 0.27
N ASP A 167 -10.08 4.28 -0.26
CA ASP A 167 -10.80 5.27 0.55
C ASP A 167 -11.86 4.63 1.45
N ARG A 168 -12.43 3.52 1.01
CA ARG A 168 -13.36 2.70 1.77
C ARG A 168 -12.69 1.63 2.64
N ALA A 169 -11.37 1.70 2.85
CA ALA A 169 -10.61 0.77 3.69
C ALA A 169 -10.86 -0.70 3.32
N TYR A 170 -11.00 -1.01 2.04
CA TYR A 170 -11.27 -2.36 1.51
C TYR A 170 -12.51 -3.05 2.12
N VAL A 171 -13.51 -2.28 2.57
CA VAL A 171 -14.76 -2.86 3.10
C VAL A 171 -15.42 -3.78 2.08
N ASP A 172 -15.37 -3.40 0.80
CA ASP A 172 -15.93 -4.19 -0.31
C ASP A 172 -15.25 -5.55 -0.51
N PHE A 173 -14.07 -5.74 0.07
CA PHE A 173 -13.30 -6.99 -0.01
C PHE A 173 -13.53 -7.92 1.19
N ALA A 174 -14.26 -7.48 2.22
CA ALA A 174 -14.54 -8.31 3.40
C ALA A 174 -15.08 -9.71 3.05
N PRO A 175 -15.96 -9.91 2.05
CA PRO A 175 -16.42 -11.23 1.66
C PRO A 175 -15.29 -12.16 1.17
N SER A 176 -14.24 -11.62 0.53
CA SER A 176 -13.10 -12.42 0.06
C SER A 176 -12.28 -12.98 1.22
N PHE A 177 -12.15 -12.21 2.31
CA PHE A 177 -11.48 -12.65 3.55
C PHE A 177 -12.30 -13.66 4.36
N ALA A 178 -13.60 -13.75 4.13
CA ALA A 178 -14.50 -14.69 4.80
C ALA A 178 -14.81 -15.95 3.97
N LYS A 179 -14.30 -16.05 2.73
CA LYS A 179 -14.55 -17.20 1.86
C LYS A 179 -13.61 -18.35 2.21
N PRO A 180 -14.10 -19.56 2.43
CA PRO A 180 -13.24 -20.73 2.65
C PRO A 180 -12.12 -20.85 1.60
N PRO A 181 -10.90 -21.23 2.00
CA PRO A 181 -10.50 -21.73 3.32
C PRO A 181 -10.14 -20.64 4.35
N PHE A 182 -10.53 -19.40 4.15
CA PHE A 182 -10.20 -18.30 5.03
C PHE A 182 -11.28 -18.05 6.09
N ALA A 183 -10.83 -17.80 7.34
CA ALA A 183 -11.63 -17.28 8.43
C ALA A 183 -11.18 -15.84 8.72
N PRO A 184 -12.07 -14.84 8.71
CA PRO A 184 -11.70 -13.45 8.93
C PRO A 184 -11.15 -13.25 10.34
N ILE A 185 -10.22 -12.30 10.45
CA ILE A 185 -9.70 -11.77 11.71
C ILE A 185 -10.14 -10.32 11.77
N ASP A 186 -10.76 -9.89 12.87
CA ASP A 186 -11.06 -8.48 13.11
C ASP A 186 -9.80 -7.78 13.65
N PRO A 187 -9.14 -6.90 12.89
CA PRO A 187 -7.89 -6.27 13.33
C PRO A 187 -8.05 -5.39 14.57
N LEU A 188 -9.28 -5.04 14.94
CA LEU A 188 -9.55 -4.11 16.04
C LEU A 188 -9.98 -4.82 17.32
N ASN A 189 -10.64 -5.97 17.20
CA ASN A 189 -11.30 -6.65 18.32
C ASN A 189 -10.70 -8.02 18.62
N ASP A 190 -10.11 -8.70 17.62
CA ASP A 190 -9.46 -9.99 17.85
C ASP A 190 -8.03 -9.80 18.38
N ALA A 191 -7.59 -10.70 19.27
CA ALA A 191 -6.24 -10.64 19.82
C ALA A 191 -5.23 -11.38 18.91
N PRO A 192 -4.05 -10.78 18.64
CA PRO A 192 -3.62 -9.44 19.04
C PRO A 192 -4.31 -8.36 18.18
N ALA A 193 -4.84 -7.31 18.79
CA ALA A 193 -5.41 -6.18 18.05
C ALA A 193 -4.32 -5.34 17.37
N LEU A 194 -4.68 -4.73 16.24
CA LEU A 194 -3.80 -3.79 15.52
C LEU A 194 -3.46 -2.58 16.41
N PRO A 195 -2.17 -2.37 16.77
CA PRO A 195 -1.78 -1.37 17.75
C PRO A 195 -1.74 0.06 17.19
N VAL A 196 -1.80 0.21 15.85
CA VAL A 196 -1.68 1.50 15.17
C VAL A 196 -2.83 1.69 14.20
N ARG A 197 -3.43 2.90 14.20
CA ARG A 197 -4.58 3.26 13.35
C ARG A 197 -4.31 4.43 12.42
N GLU A 198 -3.11 4.99 12.49
CA GLU A 198 -2.68 6.09 11.64
C GLU A 198 -1.16 6.07 11.46
N ILE A 199 -0.72 6.63 10.35
CA ILE A 199 0.66 7.03 10.15
C ILE A 199 0.73 8.52 10.49
N THR A 200 1.64 8.90 11.37
CA THR A 200 1.85 10.30 11.75
C THR A 200 3.29 10.70 11.46
N VAL A 201 3.47 11.84 10.78
CA VAL A 201 4.79 12.40 10.47
C VAL A 201 4.77 13.91 10.61
N ASP A 202 5.90 14.49 10.99
CA ASP A 202 6.11 15.94 10.98
C ASP A 202 6.93 16.29 9.72
N TRP A 203 6.27 16.80 8.68
CA TRP A 203 6.92 17.14 7.41
C TRP A 203 7.03 18.65 7.20
N PRO A 204 8.09 19.11 6.49
CA PRO A 204 8.11 20.45 5.93
C PRO A 204 7.19 20.55 4.72
N LEU A 205 6.79 21.79 4.34
CA LEU A 205 5.90 22.04 3.21
C LEU A 205 6.39 21.41 1.92
N VAL A 206 7.67 21.51 1.60
CA VAL A 206 8.24 20.93 0.37
C VAL A 206 7.95 19.45 0.27
N ARG A 207 8.02 18.73 1.39
CA ARG A 207 7.74 17.29 1.42
C ARG A 207 6.27 16.97 1.14
N LEU A 208 5.34 17.78 1.64
CA LEU A 208 3.91 17.66 1.33
C LEU A 208 3.64 17.89 -0.17
N LEU A 209 4.28 18.90 -0.78
CA LEU A 209 4.13 19.17 -2.21
C LEU A 209 4.74 18.05 -3.07
N ASP A 210 5.87 17.48 -2.66
CA ASP A 210 6.45 16.31 -3.32
C ASP A 210 5.52 15.07 -3.22
N TYR A 211 4.89 14.88 -2.06
CA TYR A 211 3.89 13.83 -1.86
C TYR A 211 2.70 14.00 -2.82
N PHE A 212 2.13 15.20 -2.94
CA PHE A 212 1.05 15.48 -3.90
C PHE A 212 1.51 15.27 -5.35
N SER A 213 2.74 15.69 -5.67
CA SER A 213 3.32 15.49 -7.01
C SER A 213 3.49 14.01 -7.37
N SER A 214 3.57 13.12 -6.39
CA SER A 214 3.65 11.66 -6.56
C SER A 214 2.30 11.00 -6.87
N TYR A 215 1.19 11.70 -6.82
CA TYR A 215 -0.14 11.14 -7.08
C TYR A 215 -0.30 10.74 -8.56
N SER A 216 -0.82 9.53 -8.80
CA SER A 216 -1.16 9.10 -10.17
C SER A 216 -2.20 10.01 -10.83
N ALA A 217 -3.13 10.56 -10.05
CA ALA A 217 -4.09 11.56 -10.52
C ALA A 217 -3.42 12.86 -10.97
N VAL A 218 -2.35 13.30 -10.31
CA VAL A 218 -1.56 14.48 -10.72
C VAL A 218 -0.87 14.22 -12.06
N LYS A 219 -0.28 13.04 -12.25
CA LYS A 219 0.31 12.64 -13.54
C LYS A 219 -0.74 12.67 -14.65
N ARG A 220 -1.88 11.99 -14.46
CA ARG A 220 -2.98 11.96 -15.43
C ARG A 220 -3.54 13.34 -15.73
N TYR A 221 -3.69 14.18 -14.71
CA TYR A 221 -4.15 15.55 -14.87
C TYR A 221 -3.19 16.37 -15.76
N ARG A 222 -1.88 16.27 -15.51
CA ARG A 222 -0.85 16.93 -16.34
C ARG A 222 -0.91 16.46 -17.79
N GLU A 223 -1.04 15.16 -18.01
CA GLU A 223 -1.14 14.56 -19.36
C GLU A 223 -2.39 15.06 -20.11
N ALA A 224 -3.53 15.18 -19.42
CA ALA A 224 -4.79 15.58 -20.00
C ALA A 224 -4.89 17.10 -20.25
N HIS A 225 -4.29 17.93 -19.39
CA HIS A 225 -4.53 19.38 -19.39
C HIS A 225 -3.28 20.23 -19.68
N GLY A 226 -2.08 19.61 -19.74
CA GLY A 226 -0.82 20.33 -19.97
C GLY A 226 -0.39 21.25 -18.81
N VAL A 227 -1.02 21.13 -17.64
CA VAL A 227 -0.82 22.03 -16.49
C VAL A 227 -0.57 21.21 -15.22
N ASP A 228 0.35 21.68 -14.37
CA ASP A 228 0.64 21.03 -13.08
C ASP A 228 -0.33 21.51 -12.00
N PRO A 229 -1.24 20.66 -11.48
CA PRO A 229 -2.18 21.04 -10.45
C PRO A 229 -1.50 21.38 -9.12
N VAL A 230 -0.31 20.81 -8.83
CA VAL A 230 0.46 21.13 -7.62
C VAL A 230 1.03 22.56 -7.72
N ALA A 231 1.53 22.96 -8.89
CA ALA A 231 1.98 24.34 -9.11
C ALA A 231 0.82 25.34 -9.04
N LEU A 232 -0.37 24.99 -9.55
CA LEU A 232 -1.56 25.84 -9.50
C LEU A 232 -2.04 26.12 -8.06
N HIS A 233 -1.98 25.13 -7.19
CA HIS A 233 -2.51 25.23 -5.82
C HIS A 233 -1.42 25.44 -4.76
N GLY A 234 -0.14 25.29 -5.12
CA GLY A 234 1.00 25.33 -4.21
C GLY A 234 1.11 26.64 -3.44
N TRP A 235 0.81 27.77 -4.08
CA TRP A 235 0.83 29.09 -3.44
C TRP A 235 -0.23 29.21 -2.33
N ALA A 236 -1.45 28.71 -2.55
CA ALA A 236 -2.53 28.73 -1.56
C ALA A 236 -2.22 27.79 -0.39
N ILE A 237 -1.65 26.61 -0.69
CA ILE A 237 -1.20 25.68 0.34
C ILE A 237 -0.05 26.30 1.16
N ALA A 238 0.90 26.99 0.53
CA ALA A 238 2.00 27.67 1.20
C ALA A 238 1.51 28.83 2.07
N ALA A 239 0.56 29.62 1.59
CA ALA A 239 -0.06 30.69 2.37
C ALA A 239 -0.78 30.15 3.63
N ALA A 240 -1.53 29.06 3.47
CA ALA A 240 -2.18 28.39 4.60
C ALA A 240 -1.18 27.67 5.54
N TRP A 241 -0.02 27.25 5.00
CA TRP A 241 1.06 26.65 5.79
C TRP A 241 1.67 27.67 6.77
N GLY A 242 1.85 28.92 6.36
CA GLY A 242 2.49 29.97 7.16
C GLY A 242 3.97 29.66 7.41
N ASP A 243 4.50 30.20 8.51
CA ASP A 243 5.94 30.16 8.86
C ASP A 243 6.35 28.88 9.62
N ALA A 244 5.45 27.92 9.78
CA ALA A 244 5.77 26.68 10.51
C ALA A 244 6.86 25.88 9.78
N PRO A 245 7.97 25.49 10.43
CA PRO A 245 9.03 24.70 9.79
C PRO A 245 8.54 23.31 9.37
N THR A 246 7.66 22.72 10.19
CA THR A 246 6.99 21.45 9.92
C THR A 246 5.55 21.50 10.40
N ARG A 247 4.71 20.63 9.85
CA ARG A 247 3.35 20.37 10.37
C ARG A 247 3.13 18.88 10.53
N ARG A 248 2.35 18.53 11.54
CA ARG A 248 1.91 17.16 11.77
C ARG A 248 0.86 16.76 10.77
N LEU A 249 1.16 15.71 10.00
CA LEU A 249 0.31 15.15 8.95
C LEU A 249 -0.03 13.71 9.34
N ARG A 250 -1.23 13.26 9.03
CA ARG A 250 -1.72 11.93 9.40
C ARG A 250 -2.36 11.23 8.21
N TRP A 251 -2.25 9.92 8.20
CA TRP A 251 -2.97 9.05 7.26
C TRP A 251 -3.67 7.96 8.07
N PRO A 252 -5.02 7.91 8.04
CA PRO A 252 -5.73 6.79 8.63
C PRO A 252 -5.25 5.48 8.04
N LEU A 253 -4.78 4.57 8.90
CA LEU A 253 -4.29 3.24 8.54
C LEU A 253 -5.42 2.22 8.75
N PHE A 254 -5.59 1.32 7.79
CA PHE A 254 -6.50 0.20 7.89
C PHE A 254 -5.81 -1.11 7.53
N ALA A 255 -6.33 -2.21 8.05
CA ALA A 255 -5.95 -3.57 7.67
C ALA A 255 -7.18 -4.47 7.54
N ARG A 256 -7.04 -5.50 6.71
CA ARG A 256 -7.95 -6.65 6.60
C ARG A 256 -7.11 -7.90 6.74
N ALA A 257 -7.55 -8.83 7.54
CA ALA A 257 -6.80 -10.07 7.78
C ALA A 257 -7.73 -11.28 7.80
N ALA A 258 -7.18 -12.41 7.42
CA ALA A 258 -7.85 -13.70 7.58
C ALA A 258 -6.82 -14.81 7.78
N ARG A 259 -7.24 -15.88 8.43
CA ARG A 259 -6.46 -17.08 8.68
C ARG A 259 -6.89 -18.19 7.74
N ARG A 260 -5.94 -18.88 7.10
CA ARG A 260 -6.20 -20.12 6.39
C ARG A 260 -6.54 -21.21 7.42
N ALA A 261 -7.65 -21.92 7.22
CA ALA A 261 -8.00 -23.08 8.04
C ALA A 261 -6.88 -24.12 8.04
N ALA A 262 -6.83 -24.90 9.13
CA ALA A 262 -5.88 -25.99 9.30
C ALA A 262 -6.10 -27.14 8.31
#